data_d6ecc9e685c0d317c913aa38d4362b39
#
_entry.id   d6ecc9e685c0d317c913aa38d4362b39
#
_cell.length_a   1.000
_cell.length_b   1.000
_cell.length_c   1.000
_cell.angle_alpha   90.00
_cell.angle_beta   90.00
_cell.angle_gamma   90.00
#
_symmetry.space_group_name_H-M   'P 1'
#
loop_
_entity.id
_entity.type
_entity.pdbx_description
1 polymer ?
#
loop_
_entity_poly.entity_id
_entity_poly.type
_entity_poly.pdbx_seq_one_letter_code
_entity_poly.pdbx_strand_id
1 'polypeptide(L)'
;VLLRKDGTSVYITQDIGTAISRHDDWAFNQLVYVVASEQNYHFKILFHILQKLGFDWAKKLYHLSYGLVNLPSGRMKSREGTVVDADDLIDSLHADALAAIKEKGRDEEVGDADEVAEKVALGALHYYMLQATPIKDMLFNPAESLSFNGNTGPYLQYMGARINSILAKAKEAGVTSDSSENAVSLLNSDEEWALIKLLGDFPSVVEKGAENLDPSAIAAYVYETAKAFSKFYQTCSIVNAGDSQLAGARLYLAECTLQ
;
A
#
# COMPACT_ATOMS: atom_id res chain seq x y z
N VAL A 1 -5.13 -15.57 35.80
CA VAL A 1 -4.57 -16.92 36.00
C VAL A 1 -3.25 -16.97 35.24
N LEU A 2 -2.16 -17.31 35.93
CA LEU A 2 -0.82 -17.46 35.33
C LEU A 2 -0.43 -18.94 35.14
N LEU A 3 -0.98 -19.82 35.99
CA LEU A 3 -0.76 -21.26 35.91
C LEU A 3 -2.10 -21.99 35.90
N ARG A 4 -2.13 -23.13 35.21
CA ARG A 4 -3.26 -24.07 35.27
C ARG A 4 -3.24 -24.82 36.63
N LYS A 5 -4.30 -25.60 36.92
CA LYS A 5 -4.42 -26.37 38.15
C LYS A 5 -3.29 -27.42 38.32
N ASP A 6 -2.75 -27.91 37.22
CA ASP A 6 -1.65 -28.86 37.17
C ASP A 6 -0.25 -28.21 37.24
N GLY A 7 -0.18 -26.88 37.44
CA GLY A 7 1.06 -26.13 37.52
C GLY A 7 1.68 -25.76 36.17
N THR A 8 1.06 -26.13 35.03
CA THR A 8 1.56 -25.74 33.73
C THR A 8 1.23 -24.28 33.42
N SER A 9 2.12 -23.62 32.65
CA SER A 9 1.93 -22.23 32.25
C SER A 9 0.76 -22.06 31.28
N VAL A 10 0.11 -20.92 31.35
CA VAL A 10 -0.82 -20.44 30.31
C VAL A 10 -0.08 -19.48 29.36
N TYR A 11 -0.67 -19.15 28.23
CA TYR A 11 -0.04 -18.32 27.20
C TYR A 11 0.55 -17.01 27.73
N ILE A 12 -0.16 -16.29 28.60
CA ILE A 12 0.32 -15.02 29.17
C ILE A 12 1.65 -15.17 29.92
N THR A 13 1.85 -16.30 30.61
CA THR A 13 3.09 -16.60 31.36
C THR A 13 4.26 -16.84 30.40
N GLN A 14 4.01 -17.55 29.30
CA GLN A 14 4.98 -17.77 28.26
C GLN A 14 5.37 -16.46 27.59
N ASP A 15 4.40 -15.60 27.28
CA ASP A 15 4.63 -14.30 26.67
C ASP A 15 5.40 -13.33 27.54
N ILE A 16 5.19 -13.38 28.88
CA ILE A 16 6.02 -12.63 29.85
C ILE A 16 7.49 -13.07 29.72
N GLY A 17 7.76 -14.36 29.76
CA GLY A 17 9.13 -14.91 29.60
C GLY A 17 9.73 -14.54 28.25
N THR A 18 8.97 -14.70 27.18
CA THR A 18 9.41 -14.36 25.83
C THR A 18 9.74 -12.86 25.68
N ALA A 19 8.95 -11.98 26.25
CA ALA A 19 9.20 -10.54 26.22
C ALA A 19 10.48 -10.15 26.97
N ILE A 20 10.73 -10.78 28.10
CA ILE A 20 11.97 -10.58 28.90
C ILE A 20 13.18 -11.07 28.10
N SER A 21 13.16 -12.31 27.59
CA SER A 21 14.25 -12.86 26.79
C SER A 21 14.55 -12.02 25.55
N ARG A 22 13.52 -11.53 24.86
CA ARG A 22 13.72 -10.63 23.70
C ARG A 22 14.42 -9.35 24.05
N HIS A 23 14.12 -8.75 25.22
CA HIS A 23 14.80 -7.55 25.67
C HIS A 23 16.25 -7.84 26.07
N ASP A 24 16.52 -8.99 26.69
CA ASP A 24 17.87 -9.42 27.09
C ASP A 24 18.74 -9.70 25.86
N ASP A 25 18.18 -10.34 24.83
CA ASP A 25 18.85 -10.63 23.56
C ASP A 25 19.03 -9.37 22.70
N TRP A 26 18.06 -8.45 22.73
CA TRP A 26 18.03 -7.20 21.97
C TRP A 26 17.51 -6.05 22.81
N ALA A 27 18.38 -5.13 23.20
CA ALA A 27 18.00 -3.87 23.88
C ALA A 27 17.29 -2.93 22.87
N PHE A 28 16.06 -3.19 22.53
CA PHE A 28 15.26 -2.45 21.54
C PHE A 28 14.83 -1.06 22.05
N ASN A 29 14.70 -0.11 21.14
CA ASN A 29 14.06 1.17 21.40
C ASN A 29 12.53 1.08 21.38
N GLN A 30 11.98 0.20 20.56
CA GLN A 30 10.57 -0.12 20.46
C GLN A 30 10.43 -1.58 20.02
N LEU A 31 9.44 -2.30 20.55
CA LEU A 31 9.05 -3.63 20.10
C LEU A 31 7.57 -3.59 19.69
N VAL A 32 7.32 -3.92 18.41
CA VAL A 32 5.98 -3.94 17.83
C VAL A 32 5.50 -5.38 17.68
N TYR A 33 4.35 -5.69 18.28
CA TYR A 33 3.64 -6.95 18.10
C TYR A 33 2.59 -6.78 17.02
N VAL A 34 2.80 -7.39 15.84
CA VAL A 34 1.85 -7.36 14.73
C VAL A 34 0.92 -8.56 14.87
N VAL A 35 -0.24 -8.36 15.49
CA VAL A 35 -1.17 -9.44 15.84
C VAL A 35 -2.62 -8.95 15.70
N ALA A 36 -3.53 -9.87 15.31
CA ALA A 36 -4.93 -9.54 15.08
C ALA A 36 -5.65 -8.96 16.31
N SER A 37 -6.69 -8.18 16.05
CA SER A 37 -7.49 -7.43 17.03
C SER A 37 -8.14 -8.31 18.10
N GLU A 38 -8.33 -9.59 17.82
CA GLU A 38 -8.83 -10.58 18.80
C GLU A 38 -7.92 -10.70 20.03
N GLN A 39 -6.64 -10.30 19.91
CA GLN A 39 -5.64 -10.33 20.99
C GLN A 39 -5.47 -8.98 21.71
N ASN A 40 -6.29 -7.97 21.41
CA ASN A 40 -6.16 -6.63 22.01
C ASN A 40 -6.16 -6.67 23.54
N TYR A 41 -7.05 -7.43 24.16
CA TYR A 41 -7.12 -7.57 25.62
C TYR A 41 -5.88 -8.26 26.16
N HIS A 42 -5.41 -9.31 25.50
CA HIS A 42 -4.23 -10.08 25.90
C HIS A 42 -2.97 -9.18 25.96
N PHE A 43 -2.66 -8.45 24.90
CA PHE A 43 -1.50 -7.57 24.85
C PHE A 43 -1.61 -6.40 25.83
N LYS A 44 -2.80 -5.82 26.00
CA LYS A 44 -3.04 -4.80 27.02
C LYS A 44 -2.68 -5.30 28.42
N ILE A 45 -3.07 -6.51 28.77
CA ILE A 45 -2.76 -7.12 30.07
C ILE A 45 -1.29 -7.50 30.16
N LEU A 46 -0.70 -8.08 29.13
CA LEU A 46 0.72 -8.43 29.07
C LEU A 46 1.60 -7.21 29.37
N PHE A 47 1.40 -6.11 28.66
CA PHE A 47 2.19 -4.88 28.84
C PHE A 47 2.00 -4.29 30.24
N HIS A 48 0.77 -4.33 30.75
CA HIS A 48 0.49 -3.86 32.12
C HIS A 48 1.20 -4.72 33.18
N ILE A 49 1.22 -6.05 33.03
CA ILE A 49 1.92 -6.94 33.96
C ILE A 49 3.42 -6.67 33.93
N LEU A 50 4.04 -6.56 32.76
CA LEU A 50 5.46 -6.27 32.62
C LEU A 50 5.83 -4.93 33.28
N GLN A 51 5.02 -3.90 33.12
CA GLN A 51 5.22 -2.61 33.82
C GLN A 51 5.09 -2.76 35.35
N LYS A 52 4.14 -3.55 35.82
CA LYS A 52 3.95 -3.86 37.24
C LYS A 52 5.11 -4.65 37.84
N LEU A 53 5.76 -5.49 37.05
CA LEU A 53 6.96 -6.22 37.44
C LEU A 53 8.22 -5.33 37.48
N GLY A 54 8.11 -4.06 37.09
CA GLY A 54 9.20 -3.08 37.16
C GLY A 54 10.06 -3.00 35.90
N PHE A 55 9.63 -3.56 34.78
CA PHE A 55 10.35 -3.45 33.50
C PHE A 55 10.02 -2.11 32.81
N ASP A 56 10.90 -1.11 32.94
CA ASP A 56 10.72 0.22 32.34
C ASP A 56 10.62 0.19 30.81
N TRP A 57 11.31 -0.74 30.18
CA TRP A 57 11.23 -0.96 28.72
C TRP A 57 9.82 -1.41 28.27
N ALA A 58 8.98 -1.94 29.15
CA ALA A 58 7.61 -2.35 28.81
C ALA A 58 6.74 -1.17 28.31
N LYS A 59 7.13 0.07 28.57
CA LYS A 59 6.49 1.28 28.01
C LYS A 59 6.76 1.45 26.52
N LYS A 60 7.76 0.75 25.99
CA LYS A 60 8.17 0.77 24.57
C LYS A 60 7.53 -0.36 23.76
N LEU A 61 6.69 -1.18 24.38
CA LEU A 61 5.94 -2.23 23.71
C LEU A 61 4.70 -1.64 23.06
N TYR A 62 4.46 -2.03 21.82
CA TYR A 62 3.31 -1.59 21.05
C TYR A 62 2.61 -2.78 20.39
N HIS A 63 1.28 -2.83 20.47
CA HIS A 63 0.48 -3.81 19.73
C HIS A 63 -0.07 -3.14 18.48
N LEU A 64 0.53 -3.45 17.31
CA LEU A 64 -0.02 -3.11 16.02
C LEU A 64 -1.14 -4.11 15.71
N SER A 65 -2.33 -3.73 16.16
CA SER A 65 -3.54 -4.53 16.00
C SER A 65 -4.06 -4.40 14.57
N TYR A 66 -4.34 -5.52 13.91
CA TYR A 66 -5.01 -5.49 12.62
C TYR A 66 -6.38 -6.17 12.67
N GLY A 67 -7.30 -5.66 11.85
CA GLY A 67 -8.65 -6.20 11.70
C GLY A 67 -8.67 -7.51 10.93
N LEU A 68 -9.81 -8.17 10.95
CA LEU A 68 -10.00 -9.42 10.22
C LEU A 68 -10.33 -9.14 8.76
N VAL A 69 -9.82 -9.99 7.88
CA VAL A 69 -10.19 -10.01 6.46
C VAL A 69 -11.31 -11.02 6.28
N ASN A 70 -12.46 -10.56 5.79
CA ASN A 70 -13.60 -11.39 5.47
C ASN A 70 -13.76 -11.46 3.95
N LEU A 71 -14.35 -12.55 3.45
CA LEU A 71 -14.75 -12.69 2.06
C LEU A 71 -16.28 -12.50 1.92
N PRO A 72 -16.80 -12.16 0.72
CA PRO A 72 -18.25 -12.09 0.48
C PRO A 72 -18.99 -13.38 0.81
N SER A 73 -18.30 -14.54 0.75
CA SER A 73 -18.81 -15.85 1.16
C SER A 73 -18.98 -16.01 2.68
N GLY A 74 -18.50 -15.07 3.46
CA GLY A 74 -18.60 -15.05 4.91
C GLY A 74 -17.26 -15.04 5.65
N ARG A 75 -17.34 -15.15 6.98
CA ARG A 75 -16.15 -15.15 7.85
C ARG A 75 -15.37 -16.45 7.71
N MET A 76 -14.06 -16.33 7.49
CA MET A 76 -13.16 -17.49 7.46
C MET A 76 -13.05 -18.11 8.86
N LYS A 77 -13.37 -19.39 8.98
CA LYS A 77 -13.27 -20.15 10.25
C LYS A 77 -12.48 -21.43 10.01
N SER A 78 -11.27 -21.52 10.55
CA SER A 78 -10.40 -22.69 10.40
C SER A 78 -10.99 -23.99 10.92
N ARG A 79 -11.85 -23.93 11.96
CA ARG A 79 -12.53 -25.12 12.53
C ARG A 79 -13.67 -25.65 11.69
N GLU A 80 -14.20 -24.86 10.77
CA GLU A 80 -15.35 -25.20 9.92
C GLU A 80 -14.94 -25.47 8.46
N GLY A 81 -13.62 -25.48 8.15
CA GLY A 81 -13.10 -25.74 6.81
C GLY A 81 -13.41 -24.65 5.78
N THR A 82 -13.75 -23.45 6.23
CA THR A 82 -14.06 -22.29 5.37
C THR A 82 -12.90 -21.30 5.29
N VAL A 83 -11.67 -21.76 5.50
CA VAL A 83 -10.47 -20.97 5.32
C VAL A 83 -10.10 -20.98 3.84
N VAL A 84 -9.85 -19.80 3.29
CA VAL A 84 -9.17 -19.67 1.99
C VAL A 84 -7.71 -19.43 2.27
N ASP A 85 -6.86 -20.32 1.78
CA ASP A 85 -5.40 -20.14 1.87
C ASP A 85 -4.97 -18.91 1.06
N ALA A 86 -3.93 -18.24 1.52
CA ALA A 86 -3.40 -17.06 0.82
C ALA A 86 -2.89 -17.41 -0.58
N ASP A 87 -2.26 -18.58 -0.71
CA ASP A 87 -1.76 -19.07 -2.00
C ASP A 87 -2.92 -19.32 -2.97
N ASP A 88 -3.99 -20.00 -2.53
CA ASP A 88 -5.18 -20.23 -3.35
C ASP A 88 -5.84 -18.92 -3.81
N LEU A 89 -5.83 -17.90 -2.94
CA LEU A 89 -6.36 -16.58 -3.27
C LEU A 89 -5.49 -15.89 -4.34
N ILE A 90 -4.18 -15.94 -4.20
CA ILE A 90 -3.22 -15.38 -5.17
C ILE A 90 -3.37 -16.09 -6.51
N ASP A 91 -3.43 -17.42 -6.53
CA ASP A 91 -3.60 -18.22 -7.74
C ASP A 91 -4.92 -17.90 -8.45
N SER A 92 -6.00 -17.73 -7.69
CA SER A 92 -7.30 -17.31 -8.24
C SER A 92 -7.24 -15.93 -8.87
N LEU A 93 -6.63 -14.95 -8.20
CA LEU A 93 -6.47 -13.59 -8.72
C LEU A 93 -5.58 -13.56 -9.97
N HIS A 94 -4.51 -14.36 -9.99
CA HIS A 94 -3.65 -14.53 -11.15
C HIS A 94 -4.43 -15.09 -12.36
N ALA A 95 -5.21 -16.15 -12.14
CA ALA A 95 -6.04 -16.74 -13.20
C ALA A 95 -7.07 -15.73 -13.75
N ASP A 96 -7.73 -14.96 -12.88
CA ASP A 96 -8.68 -13.93 -13.27
C ASP A 96 -8.01 -12.78 -14.05
N ALA A 97 -6.81 -12.34 -13.61
CA ALA A 97 -6.03 -11.32 -14.31
C ALA A 97 -5.58 -11.79 -15.70
N LEU A 98 -5.09 -13.04 -15.80
CA LEU A 98 -4.69 -13.65 -17.07
C LEU A 98 -5.87 -13.80 -18.02
N ALA A 99 -7.04 -14.21 -17.52
CA ALA A 99 -8.26 -14.28 -18.32
C ALA A 99 -8.67 -12.90 -18.86
N ALA A 100 -8.58 -11.85 -18.05
CA ALA A 100 -8.88 -10.48 -18.44
C ALA A 100 -7.92 -9.93 -19.51
N ILE A 101 -6.63 -10.31 -19.46
CA ILE A 101 -5.63 -9.95 -20.50
C ILE A 101 -5.99 -10.62 -21.84
N LYS A 102 -6.29 -11.92 -21.81
CA LYS A 102 -6.66 -12.70 -22.99
C LYS A 102 -7.98 -12.24 -23.62
N GLU A 103 -9.00 -11.94 -22.81
CA GLU A 103 -10.29 -11.44 -23.28
C GLU A 103 -10.14 -10.11 -24.05
N LYS A 104 -9.19 -9.26 -23.66
CA LYS A 104 -8.89 -8.00 -24.34
C LYS A 104 -8.02 -8.18 -25.59
N GLY A 105 -7.59 -9.41 -25.91
CA GLY A 105 -6.72 -9.71 -27.05
C GLY A 105 -5.35 -9.04 -26.99
N ARG A 106 -4.83 -8.82 -25.77
CA ARG A 106 -3.56 -8.10 -25.56
C ARG A 106 -2.41 -9.00 -25.12
N ASP A 107 -2.63 -10.30 -25.08
CA ASP A 107 -1.62 -11.31 -24.73
C ASP A 107 -0.35 -11.23 -25.60
N GLU A 108 -0.49 -10.89 -26.89
CA GLU A 108 0.66 -10.68 -27.79
C GLU A 108 1.35 -9.29 -27.59
N GLU A 109 0.63 -8.30 -27.05
CA GLU A 109 1.13 -6.91 -26.90
C GLU A 109 1.91 -6.70 -25.59
N VAL A 110 1.57 -7.45 -24.53
CA VAL A 110 2.13 -7.24 -23.19
C VAL A 110 3.43 -8.01 -22.91
N GLY A 111 3.91 -8.81 -23.88
CA GLY A 111 5.06 -9.70 -23.71
C GLY A 111 4.66 -10.99 -23.00
N ASP A 112 5.26 -11.28 -21.84
CA ASP A 112 4.87 -12.44 -21.04
C ASP A 112 3.57 -12.13 -20.27
N ALA A 113 2.45 -12.60 -20.83
CA ALA A 113 1.12 -12.35 -20.26
C ALA A 113 0.95 -12.98 -18.85
N ASP A 114 1.64 -14.08 -18.56
CA ASP A 114 1.62 -14.75 -17.27
C ASP A 114 2.32 -13.90 -16.20
N GLU A 115 3.53 -13.40 -16.49
CA GLU A 115 4.27 -12.49 -15.60
C GLU A 115 3.49 -11.19 -15.35
N VAL A 116 2.84 -10.64 -16.38
CA VAL A 116 2.02 -9.42 -16.23
C VAL A 116 0.78 -9.71 -15.37
N ALA A 117 0.13 -10.85 -15.56
CA ALA A 117 -1.02 -11.26 -14.77
C ALA A 117 -0.67 -11.40 -13.28
N GLU A 118 0.49 -11.99 -12.97
CA GLU A 118 1.00 -12.09 -11.59
C GLU A 118 1.22 -10.71 -10.97
N LYS A 119 1.88 -9.80 -11.68
CA LYS A 119 2.11 -8.42 -11.21
C LYS A 119 0.79 -7.67 -10.97
N VAL A 120 -0.20 -7.87 -11.82
CA VAL A 120 -1.53 -7.25 -11.67
C VAL A 120 -2.26 -7.85 -10.48
N ALA A 121 -2.26 -9.17 -10.32
CA ALA A 121 -2.90 -9.87 -9.22
C ALA A 121 -2.31 -9.47 -7.86
N LEU A 122 -0.98 -9.52 -7.72
CA LEU A 122 -0.29 -9.11 -6.50
C LEU A 122 -0.49 -7.62 -6.20
N GLY A 123 -0.42 -6.75 -7.22
CA GLY A 123 -0.69 -5.33 -7.06
C GLY A 123 -2.12 -5.04 -6.60
N ALA A 124 -3.10 -5.78 -7.13
CA ALA A 124 -4.49 -5.69 -6.73
C ALA A 124 -4.68 -6.11 -5.27
N LEU A 125 -4.15 -7.26 -4.88
CA LEU A 125 -4.23 -7.80 -3.53
C LEU A 125 -3.56 -6.88 -2.51
N HIS A 126 -2.30 -6.52 -2.73
CA HIS A 126 -1.53 -5.69 -1.80
C HIS A 126 -2.18 -4.33 -1.60
N TYR A 127 -2.59 -3.68 -2.68
CA TYR A 127 -3.22 -2.37 -2.58
C TYR A 127 -4.55 -2.45 -1.84
N TYR A 128 -5.39 -3.45 -2.15
CA TYR A 128 -6.67 -3.64 -1.48
C TYR A 128 -6.51 -3.84 0.03
N MET A 129 -5.50 -4.61 0.45
CA MET A 129 -5.20 -4.83 1.87
C MET A 129 -4.68 -3.56 2.55
N LEU A 130 -3.83 -2.78 1.88
CA LEU A 130 -3.15 -1.62 2.45
C LEU A 130 -3.99 -0.35 2.45
N GLN A 131 -5.06 -0.25 1.64
CA GLN A 131 -5.90 0.95 1.61
C GLN A 131 -6.77 1.14 2.86
N ALA A 132 -6.99 0.08 3.63
CA ALA A 132 -7.72 0.15 4.88
C ALA A 132 -6.78 0.42 6.06
N THR A 133 -7.22 1.27 6.99
CA THR A 133 -6.51 1.44 8.27
C THR A 133 -6.37 0.08 8.97
N PRO A 134 -5.19 -0.29 9.46
CA PRO A 134 -4.91 -1.65 9.96
C PRO A 134 -5.92 -2.18 10.98
N ILE A 135 -6.39 -1.35 11.90
CA ILE A 135 -7.30 -1.76 12.99
C ILE A 135 -8.72 -2.16 12.51
N LYS A 136 -9.09 -1.80 11.29
CA LYS A 136 -10.45 -2.06 10.77
C LYS A 136 -10.55 -3.44 10.14
N ASP A 137 -11.67 -4.13 10.44
CA ASP A 137 -12.06 -5.30 9.66
C ASP A 137 -12.36 -4.89 8.21
N MET A 138 -12.01 -5.74 7.26
CA MET A 138 -12.30 -5.51 5.86
C MET A 138 -13.05 -6.67 5.22
N LEU A 139 -13.79 -6.35 4.16
CA LEU A 139 -14.38 -7.31 3.24
C LEU A 139 -13.55 -7.29 1.95
N PHE A 140 -12.79 -8.34 1.70
CA PHE A 140 -12.03 -8.45 0.47
C PHE A 140 -12.90 -8.96 -0.67
N ASN A 141 -13.00 -8.18 -1.73
CA ASN A 141 -13.74 -8.53 -2.95
C ASN A 141 -12.75 -8.72 -4.12
N PRO A 142 -12.49 -9.96 -4.55
CA PRO A 142 -11.55 -10.24 -5.64
C PRO A 142 -11.86 -9.49 -6.93
N ALA A 143 -13.12 -9.49 -7.37
CA ALA A 143 -13.52 -8.84 -8.62
C ALA A 143 -13.34 -7.32 -8.58
N GLU A 144 -13.61 -6.69 -7.42
CA GLU A 144 -13.40 -5.26 -7.23
C GLU A 144 -11.92 -4.92 -7.21
N SER A 145 -11.08 -5.74 -6.57
CA SER A 145 -9.64 -5.52 -6.46
C SER A 145 -8.92 -5.50 -7.80
N LEU A 146 -9.38 -6.30 -8.77
CA LEU A 146 -8.84 -6.38 -10.14
C LEU A 146 -9.38 -5.29 -11.09
N SER A 147 -10.28 -4.42 -10.65
CA SER A 147 -10.82 -3.35 -11.48
C SER A 147 -9.74 -2.35 -11.87
N PHE A 148 -9.73 -1.94 -13.15
CA PHE A 148 -8.89 -0.85 -13.64
C PHE A 148 -9.53 0.53 -13.44
N ASN A 149 -10.67 0.60 -12.76
CA ASN A 149 -11.36 1.84 -12.42
C ASN A 149 -11.56 1.94 -10.90
N GLY A 150 -11.43 3.15 -10.37
CA GLY A 150 -11.61 3.41 -8.95
C GLY A 150 -10.32 3.28 -8.14
N ASN A 151 -10.47 3.08 -6.84
CA ASN A 151 -9.36 3.05 -5.89
C ASN A 151 -8.76 1.63 -5.78
N THR A 152 -7.97 1.23 -6.78
CA THR A 152 -7.45 -0.13 -6.95
C THR A 152 -5.97 -0.15 -7.35
N GLY A 153 -5.27 -1.25 -7.05
CA GLY A 153 -3.89 -1.46 -7.49
C GLY A 153 -3.71 -1.39 -9.00
N PRO A 154 -4.52 -2.11 -9.81
CA PRO A 154 -4.46 -2.04 -11.27
C PRO A 154 -4.68 -0.65 -11.85
N TYR A 155 -5.50 0.21 -11.22
CA TYR A 155 -5.61 1.61 -11.61
C TYR A 155 -4.30 2.37 -11.45
N LEU A 156 -3.59 2.18 -10.35
CA LEU A 156 -2.28 2.80 -10.12
C LEU A 156 -1.23 2.29 -11.11
N GLN A 157 -1.19 0.98 -11.34
CA GLN A 157 -0.29 0.38 -12.34
C GLN A 157 -0.57 0.93 -13.75
N TYR A 158 -1.85 1.08 -14.11
CA TYR A 158 -2.25 1.70 -15.37
C TYR A 158 -1.79 3.15 -15.47
N MET A 159 -1.85 3.93 -14.40
CA MET A 159 -1.35 5.30 -14.40
C MET A 159 0.17 5.36 -14.57
N GLY A 160 0.92 4.48 -13.93
CA GLY A 160 2.36 4.34 -14.14
C GLY A 160 2.71 3.97 -15.59
N ALA A 161 2.02 2.99 -16.17
CA ALA A 161 2.18 2.62 -17.57
C ALA A 161 1.86 3.77 -18.53
N ARG A 162 0.82 4.57 -18.23
CA ARG A 162 0.47 5.78 -18.99
C ARG A 162 1.58 6.81 -18.94
N ILE A 163 2.16 7.09 -17.78
CA ILE A 163 3.29 8.03 -17.66
C ILE A 163 4.47 7.53 -18.50
N ASN A 164 4.84 6.27 -18.37
CA ASN A 164 5.92 5.68 -19.18
C ASN A 164 5.67 5.84 -20.69
N SER A 165 4.42 5.66 -21.15
CA SER A 165 4.06 5.90 -22.55
C SER A 165 4.21 7.36 -22.97
N ILE A 166 3.92 8.31 -22.07
CA ILE A 166 4.14 9.75 -22.31
C ILE A 166 5.62 10.04 -22.47
N LEU A 167 6.45 9.49 -21.55
CA LEU A 167 7.92 9.66 -21.60
C LEU A 167 8.51 9.11 -22.91
N ALA A 168 8.04 7.92 -23.35
CA ALA A 168 8.47 7.34 -24.61
C ALA A 168 8.10 8.22 -25.82
N LYS A 169 6.86 8.70 -25.89
CA LYS A 169 6.39 9.62 -26.94
C LYS A 169 7.13 10.95 -26.94
N ALA A 170 7.44 11.50 -25.76
CA ALA A 170 8.23 12.71 -25.64
C ALA A 170 9.63 12.53 -26.22
N LYS A 171 10.28 11.40 -25.92
CA LYS A 171 11.58 11.04 -26.48
C LYS A 171 11.55 10.92 -28.02
N GLU A 172 10.52 10.28 -28.59
CA GLU A 172 10.32 10.19 -30.04
C GLU A 172 10.11 11.56 -30.68
N ALA A 173 9.41 12.47 -30.00
CA ALA A 173 9.15 13.84 -30.43
C ALA A 173 10.34 14.80 -30.20
N GLY A 174 11.44 14.31 -29.59
CA GLY A 174 12.60 15.16 -29.26
C GLY A 174 12.37 16.14 -28.12
N VAL A 175 11.32 15.94 -27.29
CA VAL A 175 11.06 16.74 -26.09
C VAL A 175 11.86 16.16 -24.94
N THR A 176 12.65 17.00 -24.27
CA THR A 176 13.45 16.63 -23.09
C THR A 176 12.84 17.27 -21.84
N SER A 177 12.93 16.54 -20.74
CA SER A 177 12.55 17.02 -19.40
C SER A 177 13.42 18.24 -19.03
N ASP A 178 12.80 19.28 -18.47
CA ASP A 178 13.48 20.51 -18.07
C ASP A 178 13.05 20.91 -16.64
N SER A 179 14.00 20.79 -15.71
CA SER A 179 13.84 21.15 -14.29
C SER A 179 14.35 22.56 -13.96
N SER A 180 14.75 23.35 -14.98
CA SER A 180 15.26 24.70 -14.76
C SER A 180 14.19 25.61 -14.15
N GLU A 181 14.61 26.59 -13.34
CA GLU A 181 13.71 27.54 -12.70
C GLU A 181 12.85 28.28 -13.74
N ASN A 182 13.43 28.62 -14.90
CA ASN A 182 12.71 29.29 -15.99
C ASN A 182 11.58 28.39 -16.55
N ALA A 183 11.84 27.10 -16.78
CA ALA A 183 10.85 26.18 -17.29
C ALA A 183 9.77 25.90 -16.26
N VAL A 184 10.14 25.58 -15.02
CA VAL A 184 9.20 25.28 -13.92
C VAL A 184 8.31 26.49 -13.60
N SER A 185 8.79 27.73 -13.74
CA SER A 185 7.99 28.95 -13.53
C SER A 185 6.85 29.12 -14.56
N LEU A 186 6.85 28.36 -15.66
CA LEU A 186 5.77 28.35 -16.66
C LEU A 186 4.58 27.49 -16.23
N LEU A 187 4.74 26.62 -15.22
CA LEU A 187 3.67 25.79 -14.68
C LEU A 187 2.72 26.68 -13.84
N ASN A 188 1.57 27.03 -14.41
CA ASN A 188 0.66 28.01 -13.82
C ASN A 188 -0.83 27.64 -13.83
N SER A 189 -1.20 26.47 -14.40
CA SER A 189 -2.57 25.99 -14.34
C SER A 189 -2.93 25.42 -12.97
N ASP A 190 -4.21 25.41 -12.65
CA ASP A 190 -4.71 24.87 -11.38
C ASP A 190 -4.35 23.38 -11.21
N GLU A 191 -4.36 22.61 -12.30
CA GLU A 191 -4.02 21.19 -12.31
C GLU A 191 -2.53 20.94 -12.09
N GLU A 192 -1.66 21.75 -12.68
CA GLU A 192 -0.21 21.70 -12.43
C GLU A 192 0.09 22.01 -10.96
N TRP A 193 -0.49 23.08 -10.42
CA TRP A 193 -0.32 23.45 -9.02
C TRP A 193 -0.89 22.42 -8.04
N ALA A 194 -2.04 21.83 -8.35
CA ALA A 194 -2.60 20.77 -7.52
C ALA A 194 -1.66 19.57 -7.43
N LEU A 195 -1.06 19.16 -8.55
CA LEU A 195 -0.11 18.04 -8.59
C LEU A 195 1.21 18.38 -7.87
N ILE A 196 1.76 19.58 -8.10
CA ILE A 196 2.98 20.06 -7.42
C ILE A 196 2.81 20.04 -5.89
N LYS A 197 1.67 20.55 -5.39
CA LYS A 197 1.38 20.54 -3.95
C LYS A 197 1.33 19.12 -3.38
N LEU A 198 0.65 18.21 -4.06
CA LEU A 198 0.60 16.80 -3.64
C LEU A 198 2.00 16.18 -3.58
N LEU A 199 2.83 16.39 -4.61
CA LEU A 199 4.21 15.88 -4.61
C LEU A 199 5.04 16.49 -3.47
N GLY A 200 4.83 17.78 -3.17
CA GLY A 200 5.47 18.47 -2.05
C GLY A 200 5.06 17.92 -0.67
N ASP A 201 3.85 17.39 -0.54
CA ASP A 201 3.34 16.81 0.71
C ASP A 201 3.87 15.40 1.01
N PHE A 202 4.48 14.71 0.03
CA PHE A 202 4.93 13.32 0.16
C PHE A 202 5.79 13.05 1.41
N PRO A 203 6.84 13.84 1.71
CA PRO A 203 7.65 13.58 2.90
C PRO A 203 6.83 13.58 4.20
N SER A 204 5.89 14.51 4.34
CA SER A 204 5.05 14.60 5.53
C SER A 204 4.04 13.46 5.63
N VAL A 205 3.57 12.93 4.49
CA VAL A 205 2.69 11.76 4.44
C VAL A 205 3.45 10.51 4.90
N VAL A 206 4.69 10.34 4.43
CA VAL A 206 5.56 9.21 4.85
C VAL A 206 5.85 9.29 6.33
N GLU A 207 6.23 10.46 6.86
CA GLU A 207 6.49 10.68 8.28
C GLU A 207 5.28 10.29 9.14
N LYS A 208 4.10 10.82 8.82
CA LYS A 208 2.85 10.50 9.53
C LYS A 208 2.46 9.03 9.43
N GLY A 209 2.63 8.42 8.25
CA GLY A 209 2.38 6.99 8.06
C GLY A 209 3.28 6.14 8.93
N ALA A 210 4.57 6.49 9.02
CA ALA A 210 5.55 5.81 9.86
C ALA A 210 5.28 6.00 11.36
N GLU A 211 5.00 7.23 11.80
CA GLU A 211 4.70 7.53 13.20
C GLU A 211 3.46 6.78 13.71
N ASN A 212 2.43 6.68 12.86
CA ASN A 212 1.17 6.01 13.22
C ASN A 212 1.19 4.51 12.89
N LEU A 213 2.25 3.99 12.26
CA LEU A 213 2.33 2.62 11.73
C LEU A 213 1.12 2.29 10.84
N ASP A 214 0.71 3.26 10.02
CA ASP A 214 -0.48 3.20 9.17
C ASP A 214 -0.13 3.34 7.67
N PRO A 215 0.04 2.22 6.96
CA PRO A 215 0.34 2.24 5.53
C PRO A 215 -0.83 2.77 4.67
N SER A 216 -2.06 2.82 5.20
CA SER A 216 -3.21 3.32 4.45
C SER A 216 -3.09 4.80 4.09
N ALA A 217 -2.33 5.58 4.87
CA ALA A 217 -2.02 6.96 4.55
C ALA A 217 -1.23 7.09 3.23
N ILE A 218 -0.27 6.18 3.01
CA ILE A 218 0.52 6.13 1.76
C ILE A 218 -0.37 5.66 0.60
N ALA A 219 -1.18 4.61 0.80
CA ALA A 219 -2.10 4.11 -0.23
C ALA A 219 -3.08 5.21 -0.69
N ALA A 220 -3.67 5.96 0.25
CA ALA A 220 -4.55 7.08 -0.06
C ALA A 220 -3.81 8.19 -0.83
N TYR A 221 -2.59 8.54 -0.41
CA TYR A 221 -1.77 9.54 -1.08
C TYR A 221 -1.46 9.16 -2.53
N VAL A 222 -1.03 7.92 -2.78
CA VAL A 222 -0.70 7.45 -4.15
C VAL A 222 -1.95 7.50 -5.05
N TYR A 223 -3.12 7.14 -4.52
CA TYR A 223 -4.37 7.23 -5.27
C TYR A 223 -4.75 8.68 -5.62
N GLU A 224 -4.68 9.60 -4.66
CA GLU A 224 -4.97 11.02 -4.92
C GLU A 224 -3.97 11.64 -5.90
N THR A 225 -2.69 11.25 -5.83
CA THR A 225 -1.66 11.65 -6.79
C THR A 225 -1.98 11.15 -8.20
N ALA A 226 -2.38 9.88 -8.34
CA ALA A 226 -2.78 9.30 -9.63
C ALA A 226 -4.02 10.00 -10.22
N LYS A 227 -5.00 10.37 -9.38
CA LYS A 227 -6.17 11.16 -9.81
C LYS A 227 -5.78 12.56 -10.27
N ALA A 228 -4.94 13.25 -9.50
CA ALA A 228 -4.47 14.58 -9.86
C ALA A 228 -3.67 14.55 -11.17
N PHE A 229 -2.80 13.54 -11.33
CA PHE A 229 -2.09 13.34 -12.60
C PHE A 229 -3.04 13.05 -13.76
N SER A 230 -4.06 12.22 -13.56
CA SER A 230 -5.05 11.95 -14.62
C SER A 230 -5.77 13.23 -15.07
N LYS A 231 -6.11 14.12 -14.13
CA LYS A 231 -6.73 15.42 -14.43
C LYS A 231 -5.75 16.33 -15.17
N PHE A 232 -4.52 16.45 -14.67
CA PHE A 232 -3.45 17.20 -15.32
C PHE A 232 -3.24 16.75 -16.77
N TYR A 233 -3.13 15.44 -17.00
CA TYR A 233 -2.94 14.87 -18.33
C TYR A 233 -4.10 15.16 -19.29
N GLN A 234 -5.33 15.21 -18.80
CA GLN A 234 -6.52 15.50 -19.62
C GLN A 234 -6.64 16.97 -20.02
N THR A 235 -6.17 17.87 -19.17
CA THR A 235 -6.34 19.32 -19.36
C THR A 235 -5.10 20.01 -19.92
N CYS A 236 -3.91 19.48 -19.60
CA CYS A 236 -2.62 20.05 -19.98
C CYS A 236 -1.92 19.16 -21.00
N SER A 237 -1.79 19.64 -22.24
CA SER A 237 -0.96 18.94 -23.23
C SER A 237 0.50 18.91 -22.78
N ILE A 238 1.11 17.74 -22.64
CA ILE A 238 2.51 17.61 -22.20
C ILE A 238 3.45 17.76 -23.39
N VAL A 239 3.40 16.84 -24.36
CA VAL A 239 4.33 16.81 -25.50
C VAL A 239 4.06 17.93 -26.49
N ASN A 240 2.79 18.32 -26.68
CA ASN A 240 2.34 19.33 -27.65
C ASN A 240 1.87 20.60 -26.92
N ALA A 241 2.66 21.14 -26.00
CA ALA A 241 2.30 22.32 -25.21
C ALA A 241 2.36 23.63 -26.00
N GLY A 242 2.86 23.65 -27.22
CA GLY A 242 3.04 24.85 -28.04
C GLY A 242 4.32 25.65 -27.71
N ASP A 243 4.87 25.48 -26.53
CA ASP A 243 6.13 26.03 -26.04
C ASP A 243 7.02 24.87 -25.59
N SER A 244 8.28 24.85 -26.05
CA SER A 244 9.20 23.74 -25.76
C SER A 244 9.67 23.72 -24.30
N GLN A 245 9.81 24.88 -23.65
CA GLN A 245 10.17 24.94 -22.23
C GLN A 245 9.00 24.49 -21.37
N LEU A 246 7.76 24.89 -21.67
CA LEU A 246 6.59 24.41 -20.99
C LEU A 246 6.39 22.91 -21.16
N ALA A 247 6.63 22.37 -22.37
CA ALA A 247 6.60 20.93 -22.62
C ALA A 247 7.63 20.20 -21.75
N GLY A 248 8.86 20.71 -21.67
CA GLY A 248 9.93 20.17 -20.82
C GLY A 248 9.56 20.19 -19.32
N ALA A 249 9.00 21.29 -18.82
CA ALA A 249 8.56 21.41 -17.43
C ALA A 249 7.41 20.43 -17.09
N ARG A 250 6.42 20.29 -17.98
CA ARG A 250 5.33 19.32 -17.83
C ARG A 250 5.81 17.88 -17.85
N LEU A 251 6.81 17.59 -18.70
CA LEU A 251 7.45 16.29 -18.74
C LEU A 251 8.20 15.99 -17.44
N TYR A 252 8.94 16.97 -16.92
CA TYR A 252 9.59 16.86 -15.61
C TYR A 252 8.58 16.59 -14.48
N LEU A 253 7.45 17.28 -14.48
CA LEU A 253 6.37 17.05 -13.51
C LEU A 253 5.80 15.62 -13.62
N ALA A 254 5.68 15.09 -14.84
CA ALA A 254 5.26 13.69 -15.05
C ALA A 254 6.31 12.69 -14.54
N GLU A 255 7.61 12.94 -14.74
CA GLU A 255 8.69 12.12 -14.19
C GLU A 255 8.67 12.11 -12.65
N CYS A 256 8.54 13.28 -12.01
CA CYS A 256 8.41 13.38 -10.57
C CYS A 256 7.18 12.62 -10.03
N THR A 257 6.11 12.55 -10.81
CA THR A 257 4.90 11.79 -10.42
C THR A 257 5.11 10.28 -10.52
N LEU A 258 5.93 9.83 -11.46
CA LEU A 258 6.22 8.40 -11.66
C LEU A 258 7.13 7.84 -10.55
N GLN A 259 8.03 8.65 -10.04
CA GLN A 259 8.99 8.28 -8.97
C GLN A 259 8.30 7.97 -7.64
#